data_f78297975084f14a4434927f537cdd54
#
_entry.id   f78297975084f14a4434927f537cdd54
#
_cell.length_a   1.000
_cell.length_b   1.000
_cell.length_c   1.000
_cell.angle_alpha   90.00
_cell.angle_beta   90.00
_cell.angle_gamma   90.00
#
_symmetry.space_group_name_H-M   'P 1'
#
loop_
_entity.id
_entity.type
_entity.pdbx_description
1 polymer ?
#
loop_
_entity_poly.entity_id
_entity_poly.type
_entity_poly.pdbx_seq_one_letter_code
_entity_poly.pdbx_strand_id
1 'polypeptide(L)'
;MFLHGRTWRYLAILLVSGSFAWADNQAPTPELPKDPNQFVRQVITNELKQERTSQLFTFTTVQKKADRTETKQIVQTKAGSIGRLILVNGKPLTADQREKEDARLQRLVADPSAMAAKKKDQDADEKRSREMVKAMPDAFLYQYAGTENKQPWGEIAVLKFKPNPNFDPPNQETKVYRGMEGEMWIDLKEMRLAKIDAKLFKEVAFGWGVLGHLDPGGAFLVEQQPVYGNHWDATHMILNFTGKILMFKTLKIRDNEITENYRPVSDMSVAGALDFLRKTEIEMAQNAAAK
;
A
#
# COMPACT_ATOMS: atom_id res chain seq x y z
N MET A 1 -72.52 34.59 22.66
CA MET A 1 -72.44 35.80 23.52
C MET A 1 -71.16 36.50 23.11
N PHE A 2 -71.40 37.65 22.49
CA PHE A 2 -70.50 38.82 22.27
C PHE A 2 -69.07 38.61 21.81
N LEU A 3 -68.73 39.04 20.62
CA LEU A 3 -68.63 40.27 19.88
C LEU A 3 -67.28 40.99 20.00
N HIS A 4 -66.81 41.35 18.80
CA HIS A 4 -66.02 42.53 18.39
C HIS A 4 -64.48 42.35 18.52
N GLY A 5 -63.71 42.80 17.60
CA GLY A 5 -63.87 43.54 16.34
C GLY A 5 -62.51 43.83 15.71
N ARG A 6 -62.57 43.93 14.41
CA ARG A 6 -61.95 44.86 13.45
C ARG A 6 -60.72 45.63 13.89
N THR A 7 -59.62 45.48 13.11
CA THR A 7 -59.36 46.56 12.11
C THR A 7 -58.19 46.15 11.20
N TRP A 8 -58.38 46.40 9.93
CA TRP A 8 -57.47 46.41 8.80
C TRP A 8 -56.32 47.39 8.96
N ARG A 9 -55.08 46.99 8.60
CA ARG A 9 -54.14 47.94 7.99
C ARG A 9 -53.19 47.18 7.05
N TYR A 10 -53.22 47.56 5.75
CA TYR A 10 -52.31 47.18 4.68
C TYR A 10 -50.90 47.61 5.03
N LEU A 11 -49.93 46.73 4.81
CA LEU A 11 -48.57 47.11 4.53
C LEU A 11 -48.04 46.21 3.42
N ALA A 12 -47.81 46.81 2.27
CA ALA A 12 -47.17 46.19 1.13
C ALA A 12 -45.72 45.85 1.50
N ILE A 13 -45.37 44.56 1.46
CA ILE A 13 -43.97 44.13 1.49
C ILE A 13 -43.54 43.85 0.08
N LEU A 14 -42.66 44.71 -0.44
CA LEU A 14 -41.89 44.54 -1.65
C LEU A 14 -41.15 43.21 -1.59
N LEU A 15 -41.51 42.28 -2.49
CA LEU A 15 -40.70 41.09 -2.81
C LEU A 15 -39.46 41.56 -3.57
N VAL A 16 -38.37 41.76 -2.85
CA VAL A 16 -37.05 41.78 -3.46
C VAL A 16 -36.67 40.32 -3.68
N SER A 17 -36.88 39.86 -4.90
CA SER A 17 -36.33 38.60 -5.39
C SER A 17 -34.81 38.74 -5.54
N GLY A 18 -34.13 38.59 -4.41
CA GLY A 18 -32.67 38.37 -4.43
C GLY A 18 -32.38 36.99 -4.98
N SER A 19 -32.00 36.92 -6.24
CA SER A 19 -31.38 35.75 -6.81
C SER A 19 -30.03 35.53 -6.11
N PHE A 20 -30.04 34.69 -5.06
CA PHE A 20 -28.78 34.13 -4.57
C PHE A 20 -28.22 33.21 -5.67
N ALA A 21 -27.37 33.75 -6.50
CA ALA A 21 -26.46 32.92 -7.29
C ALA A 21 -25.60 32.19 -6.25
N TRP A 22 -25.86 30.91 -6.08
CA TRP A 22 -24.90 30.00 -5.46
C TRP A 22 -23.69 30.01 -6.38
N ALA A 23 -22.69 30.82 -6.04
CA ALA A 23 -21.38 30.66 -6.61
C ALA A 23 -20.92 29.28 -6.16
N ASP A 24 -20.91 28.36 -7.12
CA ASP A 24 -20.28 27.05 -6.98
C ASP A 24 -18.80 27.33 -6.77
N ASN A 25 -18.41 27.41 -5.49
CA ASN A 25 -17.04 27.67 -5.10
C ASN A 25 -16.26 26.36 -5.22
N GLN A 26 -16.25 25.79 -6.44
CA GLN A 26 -15.32 24.73 -6.76
C GLN A 26 -13.93 25.33 -6.59
N ALA A 27 -13.21 24.87 -5.59
CA ALA A 27 -11.80 25.16 -5.48
C ALA A 27 -11.17 24.84 -6.87
N PRO A 28 -10.33 25.73 -7.41
CA PRO A 28 -9.77 25.52 -8.74
C PRO A 28 -9.07 24.15 -8.74
N THR A 29 -9.49 23.29 -9.68
CA THR A 29 -8.81 22.00 -9.91
C THR A 29 -7.33 22.32 -10.10
N PRO A 30 -6.43 21.69 -9.31
CA PRO A 30 -5.00 21.97 -9.44
C PRO A 30 -4.57 21.75 -10.89
N GLU A 31 -3.98 22.77 -11.50
CA GLU A 31 -3.48 22.64 -12.87
C GLU A 31 -2.32 21.64 -12.88
N LEU A 32 -2.53 20.50 -13.55
CA LEU A 32 -1.50 19.47 -13.66
C LEU A 32 -0.29 20.00 -14.43
N PRO A 33 0.94 19.66 -14.02
CA PRO A 33 2.14 20.01 -14.77
C PRO A 33 2.04 19.57 -16.23
N LYS A 34 2.53 20.38 -17.16
CA LYS A 34 2.42 20.10 -18.62
C LYS A 34 3.11 18.80 -19.03
N ASP A 35 4.21 18.46 -18.37
CA ASP A 35 4.98 17.23 -18.63
C ASP A 35 4.68 16.16 -17.57
N PRO A 36 3.94 15.07 -17.93
CA PRO A 36 3.61 14.03 -17.00
C PRO A 36 4.84 13.23 -16.51
N ASN A 37 5.91 13.12 -17.31
CA ASN A 37 7.13 12.47 -16.86
C ASN A 37 7.84 13.30 -15.78
N GLN A 38 7.89 14.62 -15.94
CA GLN A 38 8.44 15.52 -14.93
C GLN A 38 7.60 15.49 -13.65
N PHE A 39 6.27 15.44 -13.78
CA PHE A 39 5.36 15.31 -12.64
C PHE A 39 5.63 14.03 -11.84
N VAL A 40 5.69 12.88 -12.51
CA VAL A 40 6.03 11.60 -11.84
C VAL A 40 7.42 11.67 -11.20
N ARG A 41 8.40 12.29 -11.85
CA ARG A 41 9.75 12.47 -11.26
C ARG A 41 9.70 13.24 -9.94
N GLN A 42 8.88 14.28 -9.87
CA GLN A 42 8.70 15.06 -8.65
C GLN A 42 8.05 14.20 -7.55
N VAL A 43 6.97 13.46 -7.87
CA VAL A 43 6.28 12.56 -6.92
C VAL A 43 7.25 11.49 -6.40
N ILE A 44 7.97 10.81 -7.29
CA ILE A 44 8.95 9.79 -6.87
C ILE A 44 10.07 10.40 -6.02
N THR A 45 10.48 11.64 -6.30
CA THR A 45 11.45 12.34 -5.45
C THR A 45 10.89 12.55 -4.04
N ASN A 46 9.61 12.88 -3.91
CA ASN A 46 8.95 13.02 -2.61
C ASN A 46 8.85 11.67 -1.90
N GLU A 47 8.47 10.59 -2.61
CA GLU A 47 8.47 9.23 -2.06
C GLU A 47 9.84 8.83 -1.48
N LEU A 48 10.90 9.10 -2.23
CA LEU A 48 12.27 8.75 -1.83
C LEU A 48 12.83 9.63 -0.71
N LYS A 49 12.33 10.88 -0.57
CA LYS A 49 12.72 11.82 0.50
C LYS A 49 11.99 11.55 1.80
N GLN A 50 10.87 10.84 1.76
CA GLN A 50 10.18 10.52 2.99
C GLN A 50 11.16 9.75 3.88
N GLU A 51 11.68 10.45 4.87
CA GLU A 51 12.46 9.82 5.92
C GLU A 51 11.59 8.74 6.55
N ARG A 52 12.17 7.57 6.74
CA ARG A 52 11.57 6.59 7.66
C ARG A 52 11.33 7.33 8.96
N THR A 53 10.09 7.54 9.29
CA THR A 53 9.78 8.06 10.62
C THR A 53 10.48 7.10 11.60
N SER A 54 11.14 7.64 12.61
CA SER A 54 11.67 6.82 13.71
C SER A 54 10.54 6.13 14.49
N GLN A 55 9.29 6.43 14.10
CA GLN A 55 8.08 5.84 14.63
C GLN A 55 7.96 4.38 14.19
N LEU A 56 7.86 3.50 15.16
CA LEU A 56 7.61 2.08 14.95
C LEU A 56 6.11 1.80 15.08
N PHE A 57 5.65 0.80 14.33
CA PHE A 57 4.25 0.42 14.28
C PHE A 57 4.02 -1.04 14.61
N THR A 58 2.84 -1.33 15.10
CA THR A 58 2.21 -2.64 15.01
C THR A 58 1.06 -2.56 14.04
N PHE A 59 0.84 -3.62 13.27
CA PHE A 59 -0.22 -3.71 12.26
C PHE A 59 -0.57 -5.17 11.98
N THR A 60 -1.66 -5.38 11.28
CA THR A 60 -2.13 -6.70 10.86
C THR A 60 -1.88 -6.89 9.37
N THR A 61 -1.36 -8.04 8.96
CA THR A 61 -1.29 -8.44 7.55
C THR A 61 -2.21 -9.63 7.30
N VAL A 62 -2.98 -9.58 6.22
CA VAL A 62 -3.84 -10.66 5.72
C VAL A 62 -3.29 -11.12 4.38
N GLN A 63 -2.62 -12.26 4.36
CA GLN A 63 -2.00 -12.82 3.17
C GLN A 63 -2.84 -13.97 2.61
N LYS A 64 -3.33 -13.82 1.38
CA LYS A 64 -4.04 -14.86 0.64
C LYS A 64 -3.04 -15.72 -0.12
N LYS A 65 -2.88 -16.96 0.30
CA LYS A 65 -2.08 -17.99 -0.37
C LYS A 65 -2.97 -18.86 -1.25
N ALA A 66 -2.36 -19.76 -2.02
CA ALA A 66 -3.09 -20.63 -2.94
C ALA A 66 -4.11 -21.55 -2.24
N ASP A 67 -3.81 -21.99 -1.03
CA ASP A 67 -4.53 -22.99 -0.26
C ASP A 67 -5.19 -22.44 1.02
N ARG A 68 -4.79 -21.27 1.48
CA ARG A 68 -5.28 -20.68 2.73
C ARG A 68 -5.07 -19.17 2.81
N THR A 69 -5.76 -18.55 3.74
CA THR A 69 -5.50 -17.16 4.17
C THR A 69 -4.81 -17.19 5.53
N GLU A 70 -3.72 -16.45 5.66
CA GLU A 70 -3.00 -16.26 6.92
C GLU A 70 -3.14 -14.82 7.40
N THR A 71 -3.51 -14.63 8.65
CA THR A 71 -3.49 -13.31 9.31
C THR A 71 -2.39 -13.30 10.34
N LYS A 72 -1.53 -12.29 10.26
CA LYS A 72 -0.41 -12.09 11.20
C LYS A 72 -0.52 -10.74 11.87
N GLN A 73 -0.25 -10.69 13.16
CA GLN A 73 0.07 -9.45 13.85
C GLN A 73 1.56 -9.19 13.70
N ILE A 74 1.93 -8.02 13.22
CA ILE A 74 3.32 -7.59 13.06
C ILE A 74 3.63 -6.53 14.11
N VAL A 75 4.83 -6.56 14.65
CA VAL A 75 5.40 -5.49 15.46
C VAL A 75 6.77 -5.12 14.94
N GLN A 76 7.00 -3.83 14.72
CA GLN A 76 8.30 -3.30 14.33
C GLN A 76 9.15 -3.02 15.56
N THR A 77 10.43 -3.34 15.48
CA THR A 77 11.46 -2.98 16.46
C THR A 77 12.69 -2.47 15.72
N LYS A 78 13.62 -1.83 16.39
CA LYS A 78 14.92 -1.46 15.80
C LYS A 78 15.74 -2.69 15.36
N ALA A 79 15.49 -3.84 15.95
CA ALA A 79 16.12 -5.11 15.58
C ALA A 79 15.47 -5.77 14.35
N GLY A 80 14.37 -5.21 13.81
CA GLY A 80 13.61 -5.72 12.67
C GLY A 80 12.15 -5.99 13.04
N SER A 81 11.33 -6.33 12.02
CA SER A 81 9.91 -6.64 12.21
C SER A 81 9.70 -8.10 12.59
N ILE A 82 8.82 -8.33 13.56
CA ILE A 82 8.45 -9.67 14.03
C ILE A 82 6.97 -9.87 13.81
N GLY A 83 6.59 -10.96 13.15
CA GLY A 83 5.20 -11.31 12.90
C GLY A 83 4.80 -12.58 13.62
N ARG A 84 3.62 -12.59 14.23
CA ARG A 84 2.95 -13.74 14.84
C ARG A 84 1.72 -14.11 14.01
N LEU A 85 1.62 -15.37 13.58
CA LEU A 85 0.41 -15.92 13.00
C LEU A 85 -0.69 -15.94 14.07
N ILE A 86 -1.86 -15.39 13.75
CA ILE A 86 -2.99 -15.30 14.68
C ILE A 86 -4.24 -16.00 14.19
N LEU A 87 -4.48 -15.98 12.84
CA LEU A 87 -5.62 -16.66 12.23
C LEU A 87 -5.19 -17.45 10.99
N VAL A 88 -5.85 -18.56 10.76
CA VAL A 88 -5.80 -19.32 9.50
C VAL A 88 -7.23 -19.46 8.98
N ASN A 89 -7.48 -19.01 7.73
CA ASN A 89 -8.82 -18.98 7.13
C ASN A 89 -9.85 -18.24 7.99
N GLY A 90 -9.44 -17.15 8.64
CA GLY A 90 -10.27 -16.34 9.53
C GLY A 90 -10.58 -16.98 10.88
N LYS A 91 -10.02 -18.16 11.18
CA LYS A 91 -10.23 -18.89 12.45
C LYS A 91 -8.98 -18.82 13.33
N PRO A 92 -9.13 -18.74 14.67
CA PRO A 92 -8.01 -18.86 15.60
C PRO A 92 -7.19 -20.12 15.36
N LEU A 93 -5.90 -20.06 15.72
CA LEU A 93 -5.00 -21.22 15.62
C LEU A 93 -5.50 -22.40 16.45
N THR A 94 -5.37 -23.61 15.90
CA THR A 94 -5.48 -24.84 16.69
C THR A 94 -4.33 -24.93 17.69
N ALA A 95 -4.45 -25.81 18.68
CA ALA A 95 -3.40 -26.02 19.69
C ALA A 95 -2.04 -26.38 19.05
N ASP A 96 -2.04 -27.28 18.07
CA ASP A 96 -0.85 -27.69 17.32
C ASP A 96 -0.24 -26.53 16.49
N GLN A 97 -1.08 -25.73 15.82
CA GLN A 97 -0.61 -24.54 15.08
C GLN A 97 0.01 -23.50 16.02
N ARG A 98 -0.60 -23.28 17.17
CA ARG A 98 -0.10 -22.35 18.19
C ARG A 98 1.23 -22.81 18.76
N GLU A 99 1.36 -24.09 19.11
CA GLU A 99 2.61 -24.65 19.59
C GLU A 99 3.75 -24.49 18.58
N LYS A 100 3.50 -24.78 17.31
CA LYS A 100 4.48 -24.59 16.23
C LYS A 100 4.88 -23.13 16.07
N GLU A 101 3.92 -22.21 16.15
CA GLU A 101 4.17 -20.78 16.04
C GLU A 101 4.95 -20.26 17.26
N ASP A 102 4.61 -20.71 18.47
CA ASP A 102 5.35 -20.37 19.68
C ASP A 102 6.80 -20.86 19.60
N ALA A 103 7.01 -22.11 19.17
CA ALA A 103 8.35 -22.67 18.99
C ALA A 103 9.16 -21.88 17.95
N ARG A 104 8.52 -21.47 16.83
CA ARG A 104 9.16 -20.62 15.80
C ARG A 104 9.61 -19.28 16.36
N LEU A 105 8.75 -18.62 17.14
CA LEU A 105 9.03 -17.32 17.72
C LEU A 105 10.07 -17.40 18.84
N GLN A 106 10.03 -18.44 19.68
CA GLN A 106 11.04 -18.66 20.71
C GLN A 106 12.44 -18.83 20.14
N ARG A 107 12.60 -19.49 18.98
CA ARG A 107 13.89 -19.60 18.29
C ARG A 107 14.45 -18.23 17.92
N LEU A 108 13.62 -17.27 17.51
CA LEU A 108 14.08 -15.91 17.20
C LEU A 108 14.62 -15.16 18.43
N VAL A 109 14.11 -15.45 19.62
CA VAL A 109 14.63 -14.88 20.90
C VAL A 109 15.91 -15.59 21.31
N ALA A 110 15.94 -16.92 21.18
CA ALA A 110 17.07 -17.75 21.61
C ALA A 110 18.29 -17.57 20.70
N ASP A 111 18.10 -17.17 19.45
CA ASP A 111 19.18 -17.01 18.46
C ASP A 111 19.22 -15.57 17.90
N PRO A 112 20.05 -14.71 18.52
CA PRO A 112 20.26 -13.34 17.99
C PRO A 112 20.75 -13.30 16.54
N SER A 113 21.47 -14.35 16.08
CA SER A 113 21.98 -14.41 14.71
C SER A 113 20.84 -14.60 13.70
N ALA A 114 19.80 -15.37 14.04
CA ALA A 114 18.61 -15.54 13.22
C ALA A 114 17.84 -14.23 13.06
N MET A 115 17.74 -13.43 14.13
CA MET A 115 17.10 -12.12 14.07
C MET A 115 17.92 -11.13 13.24
N ALA A 116 19.24 -11.12 13.38
CA ALA A 116 20.14 -10.28 12.57
C ALA A 116 20.08 -10.66 11.07
N ALA A 117 20.06 -11.96 10.75
CA ALA A 117 19.88 -12.43 9.38
C ALA A 117 18.55 -11.97 8.78
N LYS A 118 17.46 -12.13 9.54
CA LYS A 118 16.13 -11.65 9.14
C LYS A 118 16.09 -10.13 8.87
N LYS A 119 16.70 -9.35 9.76
CA LYS A 119 16.82 -7.90 9.54
C LYS A 119 17.60 -7.57 8.29
N LYS A 120 18.72 -8.24 8.05
CA LYS A 120 19.53 -8.06 6.83
C LYS A 120 18.72 -8.35 5.56
N ASP A 121 17.87 -9.38 5.57
CA ASP A 121 17.01 -9.71 4.44
C ASP A 121 15.94 -8.61 4.24
N GLN A 122 15.31 -8.13 5.31
CA GLN A 122 14.36 -7.01 5.27
C GLN A 122 15.00 -5.73 4.71
N ASP A 123 16.20 -5.39 5.16
CA ASP A 123 16.93 -4.21 4.68
C ASP A 123 17.31 -4.35 3.19
N ALA A 124 17.64 -5.57 2.76
CA ALA A 124 17.94 -5.87 1.35
C ALA A 124 16.69 -5.77 0.46
N ASP A 125 15.54 -6.27 0.94
CA ASP A 125 14.26 -6.17 0.24
C ASP A 125 13.83 -4.71 0.08
N GLU A 126 13.97 -3.92 1.13
CA GLU A 126 13.68 -2.51 1.08
C GLU A 126 14.58 -1.74 0.13
N LYS A 127 15.88 -2.03 0.15
CA LYS A 127 16.82 -1.43 -0.80
C LYS A 127 16.40 -1.75 -2.25
N ARG A 128 16.03 -3.00 -2.54
CA ARG A 128 15.53 -3.39 -3.87
C ARG A 128 14.28 -2.63 -4.27
N SER A 129 13.29 -2.56 -3.38
CA SER A 129 12.06 -1.81 -3.62
C SER A 129 12.34 -0.33 -3.90
N ARG A 130 13.25 0.28 -3.12
CA ARG A 130 13.65 1.68 -3.29
C ARG A 130 14.34 1.92 -4.64
N GLU A 131 15.22 1.03 -5.09
CA GLU A 131 15.87 1.12 -6.40
C GLU A 131 14.87 0.95 -7.55
N MET A 132 13.87 0.09 -7.39
CA MET A 132 12.78 -0.04 -8.36
C MET A 132 11.95 1.24 -8.45
N VAL A 133 11.51 1.79 -7.33
CA VAL A 133 10.75 3.06 -7.30
C VAL A 133 11.56 4.20 -7.93
N LYS A 134 12.85 4.30 -7.61
CA LYS A 134 13.77 5.32 -8.16
C LYS A 134 13.87 5.26 -9.70
N ALA A 135 13.80 4.07 -10.28
CA ALA A 135 13.93 3.88 -11.72
C ALA A 135 12.64 4.24 -12.51
N MET A 136 11.47 4.28 -11.86
CA MET A 136 10.17 4.45 -12.52
C MET A 136 10.07 5.68 -13.44
N PRO A 137 10.53 6.88 -13.06
CA PRO A 137 10.41 8.06 -13.92
C PRO A 137 11.14 7.94 -15.26
N ASP A 138 12.20 7.14 -15.33
CA ASP A 138 12.99 6.91 -16.54
C ASP A 138 12.51 5.66 -17.31
N ALA A 139 11.93 4.69 -16.57
CA ALA A 139 11.50 3.42 -17.11
C ALA A 139 10.25 3.52 -18.00
N PHE A 140 9.43 4.54 -17.82
CA PHE A 140 8.15 4.66 -18.47
C PHE A 140 7.94 6.02 -19.14
N LEU A 141 7.08 6.02 -20.16
CA LEU A 141 6.45 7.19 -20.74
C LEU A 141 5.06 7.31 -20.14
N TYR A 142 4.74 8.45 -19.57
CA TYR A 142 3.49 8.73 -18.88
C TYR A 142 2.59 9.63 -19.71
N GLN A 143 1.29 9.43 -19.58
CA GLN A 143 0.24 10.26 -20.19
C GLN A 143 -0.88 10.47 -19.19
N TYR A 144 -1.33 11.72 -19.01
CA TYR A 144 -2.51 12.00 -18.21
C TYR A 144 -3.76 11.34 -18.80
N ALA A 145 -4.54 10.70 -17.94
CA ALA A 145 -5.86 10.16 -18.27
C ALA A 145 -6.99 10.99 -17.65
N GLY A 146 -6.67 11.93 -16.76
CA GLY A 146 -7.61 12.84 -16.12
C GLY A 146 -7.35 13.00 -14.62
N THR A 147 -8.30 13.66 -13.96
CA THR A 147 -8.37 13.73 -12.50
C THR A 147 -9.68 13.12 -12.04
N GLU A 148 -9.67 12.46 -10.88
CA GLU A 148 -10.82 11.82 -10.28
C GLU A 148 -10.82 12.07 -8.78
N ASN A 149 -12.02 12.05 -8.16
CA ASN A 149 -12.12 12.04 -6.70
C ASN A 149 -12.34 10.59 -6.23
N LYS A 150 -11.39 10.06 -5.48
CA LYS A 150 -11.40 8.66 -5.00
C LYS A 150 -11.15 8.61 -3.50
N GLN A 151 -12.02 7.93 -2.79
CA GLN A 151 -11.75 7.60 -1.39
C GLN A 151 -10.71 6.47 -1.30
N PRO A 152 -9.78 6.51 -0.34
CA PRO A 152 -9.67 7.50 0.76
C PRO A 152 -8.81 8.73 0.41
N TRP A 153 -8.25 8.83 -0.80
CA TRP A 153 -7.24 9.85 -1.16
C TRP A 153 -7.81 11.25 -1.43
N GLY A 154 -9.04 11.36 -1.93
CA GLY A 154 -9.59 12.62 -2.43
C GLY A 154 -9.30 12.82 -3.91
N GLU A 155 -8.80 14.00 -4.30
CA GLU A 155 -8.49 14.31 -5.70
C GLU A 155 -7.16 13.66 -6.11
N ILE A 156 -7.23 12.82 -7.14
CA ILE A 156 -6.09 12.09 -7.71
C ILE A 156 -5.89 12.46 -9.17
N ALA A 157 -4.63 12.50 -9.59
CA ALA A 157 -4.28 12.45 -11.02
C ALA A 157 -4.15 10.99 -11.45
N VAL A 158 -4.81 10.62 -12.54
CA VAL A 158 -4.69 9.31 -13.18
C VAL A 158 -3.76 9.43 -14.36
N LEU A 159 -2.71 8.61 -14.39
CA LEU A 159 -1.76 8.52 -15.49
C LEU A 159 -1.73 7.10 -16.04
N LYS A 160 -1.72 6.98 -17.36
CA LYS A 160 -1.35 5.73 -18.04
C LYS A 160 0.14 5.72 -18.30
N PHE A 161 0.75 4.54 -18.20
CA PHE A 161 2.16 4.40 -18.49
C PHE A 161 2.45 3.18 -19.38
N LYS A 162 3.51 3.30 -20.16
CA LYS A 162 4.06 2.23 -21.01
C LYS A 162 5.59 2.29 -20.99
N PRO A 163 6.29 1.20 -21.33
CA PRO A 163 7.75 1.20 -21.32
C PRO A 163 8.34 2.31 -22.16
N ASN A 164 9.37 2.96 -21.62
CA ASN A 164 10.24 3.84 -22.37
C ASN A 164 11.22 2.99 -23.18
N PRO A 165 11.21 3.04 -24.53
CA PRO A 165 12.12 2.22 -25.36
C PRO A 165 13.59 2.55 -25.14
N ASN A 166 13.90 3.75 -24.67
CA ASN A 166 15.26 4.22 -24.39
C ASN A 166 15.73 3.91 -22.97
N PHE A 167 14.90 3.24 -22.16
CA PHE A 167 15.29 2.90 -20.78
C PHE A 167 16.31 1.79 -20.75
N ASP A 168 17.46 2.06 -20.12
CA ASP A 168 18.46 1.06 -19.79
C ASP A 168 18.38 0.66 -18.32
N PRO A 169 17.89 -0.57 -18.00
CA PRO A 169 17.69 -1.01 -16.63
C PRO A 169 19.00 -1.08 -15.85
N PRO A 170 19.13 -0.38 -14.73
CA PRO A 170 20.37 -0.37 -13.93
C PRO A 170 20.66 -1.72 -13.22
N ASN A 171 19.67 -2.58 -13.09
CA ASN A 171 19.79 -3.89 -12.45
C ASN A 171 18.81 -4.90 -13.06
N GLN A 172 18.86 -6.17 -12.57
CA GLN A 172 18.02 -7.23 -13.10
C GLN A 172 16.53 -7.03 -12.76
N GLU A 173 16.23 -6.52 -11.57
CA GLU A 173 14.87 -6.31 -11.10
C GLU A 173 14.12 -5.29 -11.97
N THR A 174 14.75 -4.20 -12.32
CA THR A 174 14.15 -3.15 -13.15
C THR A 174 13.96 -3.54 -14.61
N LYS A 175 14.53 -4.68 -15.07
CA LYS A 175 14.25 -5.22 -16.42
C LYS A 175 12.77 -5.51 -16.64
N VAL A 176 12.03 -5.86 -15.60
CA VAL A 176 10.59 -6.13 -15.68
C VAL A 176 9.83 -4.94 -16.26
N TYR A 177 10.29 -3.72 -16.07
CA TYR A 177 9.65 -2.51 -16.59
C TYR A 177 9.60 -2.44 -18.11
N ARG A 178 10.51 -3.13 -18.80
CA ARG A 178 10.48 -3.21 -20.27
C ARG A 178 9.24 -3.93 -20.83
N GLY A 179 8.55 -4.70 -19.99
CA GLY A 179 7.36 -5.47 -20.35
C GLY A 179 6.10 -5.06 -19.62
N MET A 180 6.14 -4.02 -18.77
CA MET A 180 4.99 -3.61 -17.96
C MET A 180 4.31 -2.36 -18.53
N GLU A 181 2.99 -2.34 -18.48
CA GLU A 181 2.15 -1.18 -18.75
C GLU A 181 1.00 -1.13 -17.75
N GLY A 182 0.41 0.04 -17.56
CA GLY A 182 -0.70 0.15 -16.62
C GLY A 182 -1.11 1.57 -16.29
N GLU A 183 -1.66 1.73 -15.10
CA GLU A 183 -2.10 3.00 -14.54
C GLU A 183 -1.37 3.32 -13.24
N MET A 184 -1.15 4.61 -13.03
CA MET A 184 -0.59 5.19 -11.81
C MET A 184 -1.55 6.28 -11.31
N TRP A 185 -1.86 6.24 -10.02
CA TRP A 185 -2.66 7.27 -9.36
C TRP A 185 -1.78 8.07 -8.41
N ILE A 186 -1.90 9.37 -8.47
CA ILE A 186 -1.14 10.29 -7.64
C ILE A 186 -2.12 11.15 -6.85
N ASP A 187 -2.01 11.13 -5.53
CA ASP A 187 -2.70 12.06 -4.64
C ASP A 187 -2.16 13.47 -4.88
N LEU A 188 -3.04 14.36 -5.31
CA LEU A 188 -2.66 15.73 -5.69
C LEU A 188 -2.38 16.62 -4.49
N LYS A 189 -3.01 16.35 -3.35
CA LYS A 189 -2.82 17.11 -2.12
C LYS A 189 -1.47 16.81 -1.48
N GLU A 190 -1.16 15.53 -1.31
CA GLU A 190 0.04 15.08 -0.63
C GLU A 190 1.23 14.89 -1.60
N MET A 191 0.97 14.96 -2.91
CA MET A 191 1.97 14.69 -3.97
C MET A 191 2.64 13.33 -3.76
N ARG A 192 1.80 12.31 -3.49
CA ARG A 192 2.19 10.95 -3.15
C ARG A 192 1.64 9.95 -4.16
N LEU A 193 2.36 8.86 -4.31
CA LEU A 193 1.89 7.70 -5.08
C LEU A 193 0.75 7.03 -4.32
N ALA A 194 -0.46 7.01 -4.89
CA ALA A 194 -1.63 6.39 -4.29
C ALA A 194 -1.82 4.94 -4.77
N LYS A 195 -1.61 4.69 -6.07
CA LYS A 195 -1.79 3.36 -6.67
C LYS A 195 -0.89 3.16 -7.88
N ILE A 196 -0.42 1.93 -8.05
CA ILE A 196 0.10 1.39 -9.32
C ILE A 196 -0.70 0.13 -9.62
N ASP A 197 -1.27 0.05 -10.83
CA ASP A 197 -1.96 -1.12 -11.33
C ASP A 197 -1.40 -1.47 -12.71
N ALA A 198 -0.65 -2.54 -12.79
CA ALA A 198 0.15 -2.88 -13.96
C ALA A 198 0.03 -4.34 -14.35
N LYS A 199 0.22 -4.59 -15.63
CA LYS A 199 0.30 -5.94 -16.19
C LYS A 199 1.59 -6.12 -16.98
N LEU A 200 2.09 -7.34 -16.98
CA LEU A 200 3.17 -7.76 -17.84
C LEU A 200 2.60 -8.17 -19.20
N PHE A 201 2.73 -7.33 -20.23
CA PHE A 201 2.11 -7.58 -21.53
C PHE A 201 2.97 -8.40 -22.48
N LYS A 202 4.27 -8.56 -22.17
CA LYS A 202 5.19 -9.40 -22.94
C LYS A 202 6.16 -10.12 -22.01
N GLU A 203 6.80 -11.18 -22.52
CA GLU A 203 7.88 -11.89 -21.82
C GLU A 203 9.04 -10.95 -21.47
N VAL A 204 9.60 -11.13 -20.30
CA VAL A 204 10.83 -10.44 -19.87
C VAL A 204 11.87 -11.46 -19.46
N ALA A 205 12.95 -11.55 -20.21
CA ALA A 205 14.07 -12.46 -19.97
C ALA A 205 15.14 -11.82 -19.08
N PHE A 206 15.76 -12.63 -18.23
CA PHE A 206 16.85 -12.27 -17.33
C PHE A 206 18.11 -13.04 -17.70
N GLY A 207 19.27 -12.35 -17.66
CA GLY A 207 20.55 -12.99 -17.95
C GLY A 207 20.57 -13.67 -19.34
N TRP A 208 20.14 -12.96 -20.38
CA TRP A 208 20.07 -13.50 -21.77
C TRP A 208 19.12 -14.71 -21.88
N GLY A 209 18.14 -14.84 -20.98
CA GLY A 209 17.24 -16.00 -20.92
C GLY A 209 17.78 -17.17 -20.12
N VAL A 210 19.09 -17.22 -19.81
CA VAL A 210 19.71 -18.31 -19.07
C VAL A 210 19.30 -18.32 -17.59
N LEU A 211 19.17 -17.13 -16.97
CA LEU A 211 18.72 -17.01 -15.58
C LEU A 211 17.22 -17.22 -15.43
N GLY A 212 16.45 -17.04 -16.51
CA GLY A 212 15.02 -17.24 -16.52
C GLY A 212 14.24 -16.16 -17.27
N HIS A 213 12.92 -16.25 -17.18
CA HIS A 213 11.99 -15.26 -17.74
C HIS A 213 10.71 -15.20 -16.92
N LEU A 214 9.97 -14.09 -17.05
CA LEU A 214 8.59 -13.95 -16.65
C LEU A 214 7.68 -14.00 -17.87
N ASP A 215 6.59 -14.78 -17.75
CA ASP A 215 5.59 -14.94 -18.80
C ASP A 215 4.69 -13.71 -18.89
N PRO A 216 4.11 -13.41 -20.08
CA PRO A 216 3.05 -12.42 -20.22
C PRO A 216 1.83 -12.77 -19.35
N GLY A 217 1.02 -11.75 -18.98
CA GLY A 217 -0.20 -11.91 -18.19
C GLY A 217 0.02 -11.77 -16.68
N GLY A 218 1.27 -11.53 -16.25
CA GLY A 218 1.54 -11.20 -14.85
C GLY A 218 0.87 -9.88 -14.43
N ALA A 219 0.45 -9.79 -13.16
CA ALA A 219 -0.20 -8.63 -12.58
C ALA A 219 0.59 -8.10 -11.37
N PHE A 220 0.63 -6.79 -11.26
CA PHE A 220 1.23 -6.04 -10.16
C PHE A 220 0.27 -4.94 -9.72
N LEU A 221 -0.12 -4.95 -8.46
CA LEU A 221 -0.90 -3.87 -7.85
C LEU A 221 -0.27 -3.50 -6.53
N VAL A 222 -0.12 -2.20 -6.31
CA VAL A 222 0.19 -1.63 -5.00
C VAL A 222 -0.73 -0.43 -4.78
N GLU A 223 -1.42 -0.42 -3.65
CA GLU A 223 -2.17 0.72 -3.16
C GLU A 223 -1.56 1.16 -1.83
N GLN A 224 -1.32 2.46 -1.70
CA GLN A 224 -0.86 3.05 -0.45
C GLN A 224 -1.73 4.24 -0.06
N GLN A 225 -1.80 4.49 1.23
CA GLN A 225 -2.63 5.55 1.81
C GLN A 225 -2.05 6.00 3.15
N PRO A 226 -2.51 7.13 3.69
CA PRO A 226 -2.14 7.53 5.05
C PRO A 226 -2.72 6.51 6.05
N VAL A 227 -1.83 5.88 6.84
CA VAL A 227 -2.20 4.85 7.82
C VAL A 227 -2.17 5.36 9.26
N TYR A 228 -1.37 6.41 9.51
CA TYR A 228 -1.31 7.10 10.80
C TYR A 228 -0.72 8.50 10.64
N GLY A 229 -1.49 9.56 10.94
CA GLY A 229 -1.06 10.93 10.69
C GLY A 229 -0.62 11.11 9.24
N ASN A 230 0.60 11.60 9.03
CA ASN A 230 1.18 11.76 7.70
C ASN A 230 2.02 10.56 7.24
N HIS A 231 1.99 9.46 7.99
CA HIS A 231 2.69 8.24 7.60
C HIS A 231 1.87 7.46 6.57
N TRP A 232 2.44 7.27 5.38
CA TRP A 232 1.88 6.48 4.30
C TRP A 232 2.54 5.11 4.26
N ASP A 233 1.76 4.09 3.96
CA ASP A 233 2.29 2.73 3.76
C ASP A 233 1.43 1.97 2.73
N ALA A 234 1.99 0.90 2.17
CA ALA A 234 1.27 0.00 1.28
C ALA A 234 0.22 -0.79 2.07
N THR A 235 -1.05 -0.58 1.73
CA THR A 235 -2.19 -1.24 2.40
C THR A 235 -2.74 -2.41 1.60
N HIS A 236 -2.47 -2.46 0.31
CA HIS A 236 -2.83 -3.60 -0.54
C HIS A 236 -1.73 -3.84 -1.58
N MET A 237 -1.31 -5.09 -1.70
CA MET A 237 -0.32 -5.52 -2.68
C MET A 237 -0.76 -6.82 -3.35
N ILE A 238 -0.70 -6.86 -4.68
CA ILE A 238 -0.87 -8.08 -5.48
C ILE A 238 0.35 -8.27 -6.37
N LEU A 239 0.99 -9.43 -6.23
CA LEU A 239 2.03 -9.90 -7.13
C LEU A 239 1.59 -11.25 -7.69
N ASN A 240 1.30 -11.30 -8.98
CA ASN A 240 0.93 -12.53 -9.66
C ASN A 240 1.74 -12.70 -10.94
N PHE A 241 2.80 -13.49 -10.87
CA PHE A 241 3.69 -13.74 -12.01
C PHE A 241 3.96 -15.22 -12.14
N THR A 242 4.08 -15.66 -13.39
CA THR A 242 4.60 -16.97 -13.76
C THR A 242 5.85 -16.82 -14.61
N GLY A 243 6.62 -17.89 -14.74
CA GLY A 243 7.82 -17.88 -15.53
C GLY A 243 8.68 -19.12 -15.30
N LYS A 244 9.94 -19.00 -15.67
CA LYS A 244 10.93 -20.06 -15.43
C LYS A 244 12.23 -19.49 -14.86
N ILE A 245 12.90 -20.29 -14.03
CA ILE A 245 14.24 -20.04 -13.51
C ILE A 245 15.14 -21.14 -14.03
N LEU A 246 16.37 -20.79 -14.47
CA LEU A 246 17.36 -21.71 -15.01
C LEU A 246 16.77 -22.62 -16.10
N MET A 247 15.94 -22.05 -16.99
CA MET A 247 15.26 -22.65 -18.13
C MET A 247 14.27 -23.79 -17.83
N PHE A 248 14.30 -24.44 -16.66
CA PHE A 248 13.47 -25.63 -16.38
C PHE A 248 12.65 -25.55 -15.08
N LYS A 249 13.05 -24.74 -14.10
CA LYS A 249 12.30 -24.62 -12.84
C LYS A 249 11.17 -23.58 -12.99
N THR A 250 9.92 -24.04 -12.84
CA THR A 250 8.75 -23.15 -12.88
C THR A 250 8.81 -22.15 -11.73
N LEU A 251 8.67 -20.87 -12.05
CA LEU A 251 8.46 -19.78 -11.10
C LEU A 251 6.96 -19.49 -11.04
N LYS A 252 6.41 -19.45 -9.83
CA LYS A 252 5.04 -18.98 -9.56
C LYS A 252 5.09 -18.06 -8.35
N ILE A 253 4.88 -16.77 -8.58
CA ILE A 253 4.70 -15.77 -7.54
C ILE A 253 3.20 -15.51 -7.45
N ARG A 254 2.61 -15.75 -6.29
CA ARG A 254 1.21 -15.45 -5.98
C ARG A 254 1.18 -14.88 -4.58
N ASP A 255 1.20 -13.58 -4.52
CA ASP A 255 1.07 -12.85 -3.27
C ASP A 255 -0.10 -11.87 -3.39
N ASN A 256 -0.96 -11.88 -2.39
CA ASN A 256 -2.04 -10.91 -2.23
C ASN A 256 -2.10 -10.61 -0.75
N GLU A 257 -1.59 -9.44 -0.38
CA GLU A 257 -1.48 -9.01 0.99
C GLU A 257 -2.26 -7.72 1.21
N ILE A 258 -3.04 -7.70 2.29
CA ILE A 258 -3.71 -6.51 2.82
C ILE A 258 -3.07 -6.22 4.16
N THR A 259 -2.69 -4.95 4.38
CA THR A 259 -2.12 -4.46 5.63
C THR A 259 -3.04 -3.41 6.23
N GLU A 260 -3.39 -3.57 7.50
CA GLU A 260 -4.39 -2.77 8.19
C GLU A 260 -4.10 -2.63 9.69
N ASN A 261 -4.90 -1.82 10.40
CA ASN A 261 -4.85 -1.68 11.86
C ASN A 261 -3.52 -1.12 12.39
N TYR A 262 -2.93 -0.17 11.70
CA TYR A 262 -1.70 0.48 12.14
C TYR A 262 -1.89 1.21 13.46
N ARG A 263 -0.97 0.95 14.40
CA ARG A 263 -0.86 1.65 15.69
C ARG A 263 0.60 1.94 16.00
N PRO A 264 0.94 3.14 16.46
CA PRO A 264 2.30 3.44 16.89
C PRO A 264 2.67 2.62 18.13
N VAL A 265 3.92 2.19 18.20
CA VAL A 265 4.47 1.51 19.36
C VAL A 265 5.83 2.11 19.72
N SER A 266 6.21 2.00 20.99
CA SER A 266 7.57 2.30 21.43
C SER A 266 8.52 1.17 21.02
N ASP A 267 9.80 1.49 20.85
CA ASP A 267 10.82 0.46 20.64
C ASP A 267 10.89 -0.50 21.81
N MET A 268 11.08 -1.77 21.49
CA MET A 268 11.15 -2.84 22.49
C MET A 268 12.15 -3.91 22.05
N SER A 269 12.64 -4.68 23.01
CA SER A 269 13.48 -5.84 22.73
C SER A 269 12.70 -6.91 21.95
N VAL A 270 13.41 -7.85 21.32
CA VAL A 270 12.80 -9.00 20.63
C VAL A 270 11.91 -9.80 21.58
N ALA A 271 12.35 -10.02 22.83
CA ALA A 271 11.55 -10.68 23.85
C ALA A 271 10.28 -9.90 24.22
N GLY A 272 10.41 -8.56 24.42
CA GLY A 272 9.26 -7.68 24.65
C GLY A 272 8.26 -7.69 23.50
N ALA A 273 8.74 -7.74 22.26
CA ALA A 273 7.89 -7.86 21.09
C ALA A 273 7.11 -9.19 21.04
N LEU A 274 7.71 -10.29 21.47
CA LEU A 274 6.99 -11.57 21.59
C LEU A 274 5.89 -11.52 22.65
N ASP A 275 6.19 -10.95 23.82
CA ASP A 275 5.20 -10.80 24.89
C ASP A 275 4.04 -9.89 24.46
N PHE A 276 4.35 -8.81 23.76
CA PHE A 276 3.35 -7.93 23.15
C PHE A 276 2.44 -8.71 22.17
N LEU A 277 3.03 -9.47 21.25
CA LEU A 277 2.28 -10.24 20.25
C LEU A 277 1.40 -11.34 20.89
N ARG A 278 1.87 -11.99 21.98
CA ARG A 278 1.07 -12.96 22.71
C ARG A 278 -0.13 -12.34 23.41
N LYS A 279 0.04 -11.19 24.05
CA LYS A 279 -1.06 -10.45 24.69
C LYS A 279 -2.11 -10.04 23.66
N THR A 280 -1.69 -9.50 22.53
CA THR A 280 -2.60 -9.10 21.45
C THR A 280 -3.40 -10.29 20.89
N GLU A 281 -2.80 -11.47 20.72
CA GLU A 281 -3.52 -12.68 20.30
C GLU A 281 -4.61 -13.09 21.30
N ILE A 282 -4.32 -13.04 22.59
CA ILE A 282 -5.29 -13.38 23.65
C ILE A 282 -6.46 -12.39 23.63
N GLU A 283 -6.20 -11.10 23.55
CA GLU A 283 -7.23 -10.06 23.47
C GLU A 283 -8.13 -10.23 22.23
N MET A 284 -7.55 -10.53 21.08
CA MET A 284 -8.31 -10.79 19.87
C MET A 284 -9.16 -12.04 19.96
N ALA A 285 -8.66 -13.12 20.58
CA ALA A 285 -9.42 -14.35 20.81
C ALA A 285 -10.59 -14.13 21.77
N GLN A 286 -10.40 -13.35 22.83
CA GLN A 286 -11.45 -12.99 23.79
C GLN A 286 -12.55 -12.14 23.13
N ASN A 287 -12.17 -11.15 22.32
CA ASN A 287 -13.10 -10.30 21.59
C ASN A 287 -13.88 -11.07 20.51
N ALA A 288 -13.30 -12.09 19.91
CA ALA A 288 -13.97 -12.96 18.95
C ALA A 288 -14.97 -13.91 19.61
N ALA A 289 -14.71 -14.35 20.86
CA ALA A 289 -15.60 -15.20 21.62
C ALA A 289 -16.78 -14.45 22.27
N ALA A 290 -16.69 -13.11 22.38
CA ALA A 290 -17.71 -12.23 22.95
C ALA A 290 -18.74 -11.72 21.93
N LYS A 291 -18.55 -12.01 20.64
CA LYS A 291 -19.47 -11.71 19.54
C LYS A 291 -20.22 -12.94 19.08
#